data_e991090120032155e6ce1b45bc1c17fa
#
_entry.id   e991090120032155e6ce1b45bc1c17fa
#
_cell.length_a   1.000
_cell.length_b   1.000
_cell.length_c   1.000
_cell.angle_alpha   90.00
_cell.angle_beta   90.00
_cell.angle_gamma   90.00
#
_symmetry.space_group_name_H-M   'P 1'
#
loop_
_entity.id
_entity.type
_entity.pdbx_description
1 polymer ?
#
loop_
_entity_poly.entity_id
_entity_poly.type
_entity_poly.pdbx_seq_one_letter_code
_entity_poly.pdbx_strand_id
1 'polypeptide(L)'
;MFVENVGEFDSATHFQVNGAGGVINFAPDALQVTLLEPLPQPDLTNGRPPDPFAIRHLEAETPRSVVNLRLSFTGANPNPKIVGIDPLATRVAYFIGNDPTKWRTDVPVYGGVRYVDLYPGFDLEITADGGQWAWRLVPRGVAARPQISLRIEGADA
;
A
#
# COMPACT_ATOMS: atom_id res chain seq x y z
N MET A 1 0.07 -7.65 -2.81
CA MET A 1 1.53 -7.79 -2.89
C MET A 1 2.18 -6.45 -2.63
N PHE A 2 3.34 -6.44 -1.97
CA PHE A 2 4.12 -5.26 -1.64
C PHE A 2 5.25 -5.12 -2.66
N VAL A 3 5.28 -4.00 -3.37
CA VAL A 3 6.29 -3.71 -4.40
C VAL A 3 7.38 -2.84 -3.78
N GLU A 4 8.63 -3.26 -3.90
CA GLU A 4 9.77 -2.51 -3.41
C GLU A 4 10.03 -1.29 -4.31
N ASN A 5 10.34 -0.14 -3.70
CA ASN A 5 10.73 1.05 -4.45
C ASN A 5 12.20 0.93 -4.90
N VAL A 6 12.39 0.77 -6.19
CA VAL A 6 13.73 0.78 -6.82
C VAL A 6 13.97 2.07 -7.64
N GLY A 7 13.20 3.12 -7.32
CA GLY A 7 13.32 4.46 -7.90
C GLY A 7 12.16 4.89 -8.79
N GLU A 8 11.04 4.14 -8.79
CA GLU A 8 9.80 4.47 -9.53
C GLU A 8 8.78 5.25 -8.70
N PHE A 9 8.91 5.25 -7.38
CA PHE A 9 8.04 5.99 -6.46
C PHE A 9 8.80 7.14 -5.79
N ASP A 10 8.08 7.96 -5.05
CA ASP A 10 8.68 8.99 -4.20
C ASP A 10 9.75 8.39 -3.28
N SER A 11 10.85 9.11 -3.09
CA SER A 11 12.01 8.64 -2.32
C SER A 11 11.73 8.36 -0.84
N ALA A 12 10.66 8.92 -0.28
CA ALA A 12 10.21 8.62 1.08
C ALA A 12 9.46 7.28 1.17
N THR A 13 8.94 6.77 0.05
CA THR A 13 8.23 5.49 -0.02
C THR A 13 9.22 4.36 -0.20
N HIS A 14 9.21 3.37 0.70
CA HIS A 14 10.05 2.18 0.59
C HIS A 14 9.33 1.02 -0.10
N PHE A 15 8.04 0.88 0.14
CA PHE A 15 7.17 -0.12 -0.51
C PHE A 15 5.84 0.50 -0.86
N GLN A 16 5.19 -0.06 -1.87
CA GLN A 16 3.86 0.33 -2.29
C GLN A 16 2.97 -0.89 -2.49
N VAL A 17 1.70 -0.75 -2.13
CA VAL A 17 0.63 -1.69 -2.49
C VAL A 17 -0.41 -0.96 -3.32
N ASN A 18 -0.67 -1.48 -4.50
CA ASN A 18 -1.73 -1.02 -5.39
C ASN A 18 -2.89 -2.01 -5.41
N GLY A 19 -4.11 -1.50 -5.37
CA GLY A 19 -5.34 -2.28 -5.48
C GLY A 19 -6.45 -1.48 -6.15
N ALA A 20 -7.56 -2.14 -6.44
CA ALA A 20 -8.72 -1.51 -7.08
C ALA A 20 -9.32 -0.36 -6.24
N GLY A 21 -9.14 -0.40 -4.92
CA GLY A 21 -9.64 0.60 -3.98
C GLY A 21 -8.65 1.71 -3.63
N GLY A 22 -7.43 1.70 -4.19
CA GLY A 22 -6.45 2.74 -3.90
C GLY A 22 -5.01 2.27 -3.79
N VAL A 23 -4.19 3.13 -3.19
CA VAL A 23 -2.74 2.94 -3.06
C VAL A 23 -2.32 3.12 -1.61
N ILE A 24 -1.43 2.27 -1.12
CA ILE A 24 -0.79 2.42 0.19
C ILE A 24 0.71 2.50 -0.01
N ASN A 25 1.28 3.60 0.45
CA ASN A 25 2.72 3.84 0.48
C ASN A 25 3.24 3.61 1.89
N PHE A 26 4.30 2.83 2.01
CA PHE A 26 4.97 2.51 3.27
C PHE A 26 6.23 3.34 3.39
N ALA A 27 6.19 4.35 4.26
CA ALA A 27 7.30 5.20 4.62
C ALA A 27 7.77 4.92 6.06
N PRO A 28 9.01 5.30 6.45
CA PRO A 28 9.54 5.05 7.79
C PRO A 28 8.69 5.63 8.91
N ASP A 29 8.11 6.81 8.70
CA ASP A 29 7.38 7.58 9.71
C ASP A 29 5.85 7.41 9.65
N ALA A 30 5.31 6.89 8.53
CA ALA A 30 3.88 6.72 8.35
C ALA A 30 3.52 5.81 7.17
N LEU A 31 2.28 5.32 7.18
CA LEU A 31 1.61 4.81 6.00
C LEU A 31 0.78 5.93 5.39
N GLN A 32 0.92 6.13 4.08
CA GLN A 32 0.08 7.04 3.31
C GLN A 32 -0.91 6.22 2.51
N VAL A 33 -2.18 6.39 2.80
CA VAL A 33 -3.27 5.63 2.17
C VAL A 33 -4.07 6.58 1.30
N THR A 34 -4.10 6.31 0.01
CA THR A 34 -4.96 7.01 -0.95
C THR A 34 -6.09 6.08 -1.33
N LEU A 35 -7.31 6.41 -0.95
CA LEU A 35 -8.51 5.66 -1.28
C LEU A 35 -9.23 6.33 -2.45
N LEU A 36 -9.70 5.52 -3.37
CA LEU A 36 -10.51 5.95 -4.51
C LEU A 36 -11.97 5.55 -4.24
N GLU A 37 -12.88 6.47 -4.47
CA GLU A 37 -14.30 6.15 -4.42
C GLU A 37 -14.61 5.04 -5.43
N PRO A 38 -15.37 3.99 -5.02
CA PRO A 38 -15.78 2.93 -5.94
C PRO A 38 -16.56 3.51 -7.12
N LEU A 39 -16.31 2.99 -8.32
CA LEU A 39 -17.13 3.33 -9.47
C LEU A 39 -18.58 2.90 -9.23
N PRO A 40 -19.56 3.69 -9.70
CA PRO A 40 -20.95 3.27 -9.75
C PRO A 40 -21.05 1.92 -10.47
N GLN A 41 -21.63 0.93 -9.83
CA GLN A 41 -21.86 -0.36 -10.48
C GLN A 41 -22.91 -0.15 -11.59
N PRO A 42 -22.68 -0.66 -12.80
CA PRO A 42 -23.70 -0.63 -13.84
C PRO A 42 -24.92 -1.41 -13.34
N ASP A 43 -26.10 -0.84 -13.54
CA ASP A 43 -27.37 -1.48 -13.16
C ASP A 43 -27.58 -2.77 -13.98
N LEU A 44 -27.35 -3.91 -13.34
CA LEU A 44 -27.52 -5.23 -13.94
C LEU A 44 -28.97 -5.76 -13.86
N THR A 45 -29.91 -4.95 -13.34
CA THR A 45 -31.30 -5.40 -13.14
C THR A 45 -32.04 -5.70 -14.44
N ASN A 46 -31.55 -5.23 -15.58
CA ASN A 46 -32.18 -5.40 -16.88
C ASN A 46 -31.76 -6.68 -17.64
N GLY A 47 -30.99 -7.57 -17.02
CA GLY A 47 -30.58 -8.86 -17.62
C GLY A 47 -29.74 -8.75 -18.90
N ARG A 48 -29.34 -7.53 -19.30
CA ARG A 48 -28.46 -7.27 -20.43
C ARG A 48 -27.02 -7.21 -19.92
N PRO A 49 -26.07 -7.93 -20.55
CA PRO A 49 -24.67 -7.78 -20.19
C PRO A 49 -24.23 -6.32 -20.38
N PRO A 50 -23.47 -5.75 -19.44
CA PRO A 50 -23.00 -4.37 -19.54
C PRO A 50 -22.17 -4.19 -20.80
N ASP A 51 -22.42 -3.11 -21.53
CA ASP A 51 -21.61 -2.74 -22.68
C ASP A 51 -20.18 -2.40 -22.21
N PRO A 52 -19.14 -3.14 -22.66
CA PRO A 52 -17.76 -2.86 -22.25
C PRO A 52 -17.29 -1.45 -22.57
N PHE A 53 -17.86 -0.81 -23.59
CA PHE A 53 -17.55 0.56 -23.95
C PHE A 53 -18.24 1.57 -23.02
N ALA A 54 -19.45 1.28 -22.54
CA ALA A 54 -20.15 2.12 -21.56
C ALA A 54 -19.41 2.15 -20.22
N ILE A 55 -18.83 1.01 -19.78
CA ILE A 55 -18.00 0.94 -18.57
C ILE A 55 -16.77 1.84 -18.73
N ARG A 56 -16.08 1.76 -19.85
CA ARG A 56 -14.91 2.61 -20.14
C ARG A 56 -15.24 4.11 -20.17
N HIS A 57 -16.41 4.48 -20.68
CA HIS A 57 -16.86 5.88 -20.67
C HIS A 57 -17.19 6.36 -19.26
N LEU A 58 -17.85 5.52 -18.44
CA LEU A 58 -18.10 5.83 -17.02
C LEU A 58 -16.81 6.03 -16.23
N GLU A 59 -15.79 5.22 -16.50
CA GLU A 59 -14.46 5.36 -15.88
C GLU A 59 -13.77 6.66 -16.27
N ALA A 60 -13.95 7.14 -17.49
CA ALA A 60 -13.29 8.33 -18.01
C ALA A 60 -13.99 9.64 -17.60
N GLU A 61 -15.30 9.61 -17.38
CA GLU A 61 -16.12 10.82 -17.20
C GLU A 61 -16.57 11.07 -15.75
N THR A 62 -16.46 10.07 -14.86
CA THR A 62 -16.87 10.23 -13.46
C THR A 62 -15.70 10.72 -12.62
N PRO A 63 -15.72 11.97 -12.11
CA PRO A 63 -14.72 12.40 -11.15
C PRO A 63 -14.82 11.55 -9.88
N ARG A 64 -13.72 10.92 -9.50
CA ARG A 64 -13.66 10.10 -8.28
C ARG A 64 -13.24 10.97 -7.12
N SER A 65 -13.95 10.87 -6.01
CA SER A 65 -13.45 11.40 -4.76
C SER A 65 -12.20 10.62 -4.33
N VAL A 66 -11.21 11.35 -3.89
CA VAL A 66 -9.95 10.80 -3.40
C VAL A 66 -9.81 11.16 -1.94
N VAL A 67 -9.68 10.16 -1.07
CA VAL A 67 -9.42 10.38 0.35
C VAL A 67 -7.97 10.00 0.62
N ASN A 68 -7.20 10.96 1.14
CA ASN A 68 -5.82 10.74 1.54
C ASN A 68 -5.74 10.67 3.06
N LEU A 69 -5.27 9.53 3.57
CA LEU A 69 -5.07 9.30 5.00
C LEU A 69 -3.58 9.12 5.28
N ARG A 70 -3.13 9.67 6.41
CA ARG A 70 -1.81 9.43 6.95
C ARG A 70 -1.96 8.71 8.30
N LEU A 71 -1.40 7.52 8.40
CA LEU A 71 -1.36 6.73 9.62
C LEU A 71 0.07 6.76 10.16
N SER A 72 0.29 7.40 11.31
CA SER A 72 1.59 7.46 11.97
C SER A 72 1.58 6.69 13.29
N PHE A 73 2.74 6.13 13.64
CA PHE A 73 2.95 5.35 14.86
C PHE A 73 3.46 6.27 15.96
N THR A 74 2.58 6.66 16.90
CA THR A 74 2.94 7.58 17.99
C THR A 74 3.94 6.93 18.96
N GLY A 75 5.03 7.63 19.25
CA GLY A 75 6.05 7.16 20.18
C GLY A 75 6.96 6.03 19.62
N ALA A 76 6.82 5.74 18.33
CA ALA A 76 7.67 4.79 17.64
C ALA A 76 9.04 5.39 17.25
N ASN A 77 9.95 4.52 16.83
CA ASN A 77 11.18 4.93 16.16
C ASN A 77 10.84 5.76 14.91
N PRO A 78 11.32 7.00 14.78
CA PRO A 78 10.97 7.86 13.65
C PRO A 78 11.62 7.44 12.33
N ASN A 79 12.62 6.56 12.39
CA ASN A 79 13.35 6.11 11.21
C ASN A 79 13.67 4.61 11.26
N PRO A 80 12.64 3.73 11.35
CA PRO A 80 12.84 2.30 11.34
C PRO A 80 13.30 1.82 9.96
N LYS A 81 14.08 0.75 9.91
CA LYS A 81 14.36 0.07 8.66
C LYS A 81 13.11 -0.70 8.23
N ILE A 82 12.68 -0.51 6.97
CA ILE A 82 11.61 -1.30 6.38
C ILE A 82 12.22 -2.34 5.46
N VAL A 83 11.80 -3.60 5.59
CA VAL A 83 12.27 -4.71 4.76
C VAL A 83 11.07 -5.52 4.25
N GLY A 84 11.18 -6.05 3.03
CA GLY A 84 10.21 -7.00 2.51
C GLY A 84 10.32 -8.35 3.20
N ILE A 85 9.20 -9.00 3.46
CA ILE A 85 9.10 -10.37 3.98
C ILE A 85 8.26 -11.22 3.04
N ASP A 86 8.47 -12.53 3.07
CA ASP A 86 7.78 -13.49 2.20
C ASP A 86 7.94 -13.13 0.71
N PRO A 87 9.19 -13.21 0.16
CA PRO A 87 9.46 -12.86 -1.22
C PRO A 87 8.65 -13.75 -2.17
N LEU A 88 7.99 -13.12 -3.14
CA LEU A 88 7.17 -13.82 -4.13
C LEU A 88 7.98 -14.12 -5.39
N ALA A 89 7.63 -15.21 -6.10
CA ALA A 89 8.25 -15.55 -7.37
C ALA A 89 7.91 -14.55 -8.49
N THR A 90 6.79 -13.86 -8.36
CA THR A 90 6.36 -12.80 -9.28
C THR A 90 7.30 -11.61 -9.25
N ARG A 91 7.51 -10.98 -10.40
CA ARG A 91 8.21 -9.71 -10.54
C ARG A 91 7.31 -8.70 -11.24
N VAL A 92 7.53 -7.41 -10.96
CA VAL A 92 6.82 -6.31 -11.61
C VAL A 92 7.77 -5.57 -12.52
N ALA A 93 7.24 -5.04 -13.61
CA ALA A 93 8.00 -4.19 -14.53
C ALA A 93 7.27 -2.85 -14.71
N TYR A 94 8.02 -1.76 -14.66
CA TYR A 94 7.56 -0.40 -14.91
C TYR A 94 8.22 0.15 -16.17
N PHE A 95 7.40 0.45 -17.16
CA PHE A 95 7.82 1.06 -18.41
C PHE A 95 7.37 2.53 -18.42
N ILE A 96 8.17 3.41 -17.85
CA ILE A 96 7.82 4.83 -17.67
C ILE A 96 8.40 5.65 -18.84
N GLY A 97 7.51 6.19 -19.67
CA GLY A 97 7.88 7.00 -20.83
C GLY A 97 8.58 6.20 -21.94
N ASN A 98 9.17 6.94 -22.90
CA ASN A 98 9.79 6.37 -24.10
C ASN A 98 11.30 6.13 -23.95
N ASP A 99 11.86 6.35 -22.76
CA ASP A 99 13.27 6.17 -22.49
C ASP A 99 13.54 4.84 -21.80
N PRO A 100 14.10 3.83 -22.50
CA PRO A 100 14.36 2.51 -21.93
C PRO A 100 15.30 2.51 -20.72
N THR A 101 16.13 3.55 -20.55
CA THR A 101 17.04 3.64 -19.41
C THR A 101 16.32 3.91 -18.10
N LYS A 102 15.08 4.39 -18.18
CA LYS A 102 14.18 4.63 -17.03
C LYS A 102 13.26 3.45 -16.73
N TRP A 103 13.27 2.44 -17.57
CA TRP A 103 12.46 1.25 -17.34
C TRP A 103 13.06 0.44 -16.20
N ARG A 104 12.19 0.02 -15.30
CA ARG A 104 12.53 -0.88 -14.19
C ARG A 104 11.87 -2.21 -14.45
N THR A 105 12.69 -3.21 -14.76
CA THR A 105 12.27 -4.60 -14.92
C THR A 105 12.76 -5.40 -13.73
N ASP A 106 12.09 -6.50 -13.44
CA ASP A 106 12.51 -7.42 -12.37
C ASP A 106 12.42 -6.83 -10.95
N VAL A 107 11.43 -5.92 -10.73
CA VAL A 107 11.20 -5.30 -9.41
C VAL A 107 10.71 -6.35 -8.42
N PRO A 108 11.36 -6.52 -7.26
CA PRO A 108 10.95 -7.49 -6.26
C PRO A 108 9.58 -7.18 -5.67
N VAL A 109 8.82 -8.25 -5.40
CA VAL A 109 7.54 -8.16 -4.69
C VAL A 109 7.49 -9.15 -3.54
N TYR A 110 6.72 -8.80 -2.51
CA TYR A 110 6.69 -9.50 -1.24
C TYR A 110 5.25 -9.73 -0.78
N GLY A 111 5.05 -10.72 0.09
CA GLY A 111 3.78 -10.97 0.78
C GLY A 111 3.52 -10.01 1.93
N GLY A 112 4.57 -9.34 2.43
CA GLY A 112 4.48 -8.38 3.52
C GLY A 112 5.70 -7.51 3.66
N VAL A 113 5.64 -6.59 4.64
CA VAL A 113 6.75 -5.73 5.06
C VAL A 113 6.94 -5.82 6.56
N ARG A 114 8.17 -5.61 7.01
CA ARG A 114 8.54 -5.53 8.43
C ARG A 114 9.22 -4.21 8.71
N TYR A 115 8.68 -3.47 9.66
CA TYR A 115 9.32 -2.34 10.32
C TYR A 115 10.20 -2.86 11.44
N VAL A 116 11.51 -2.84 11.24
CA VAL A 116 12.48 -3.39 12.20
C VAL A 116 12.67 -2.39 13.34
N ASP A 117 12.51 -2.88 14.57
CA ASP A 117 12.68 -2.09 15.79
C ASP A 117 11.79 -0.83 15.80
N LEU A 118 10.54 -0.99 15.35
CA LEU A 118 9.57 0.12 15.33
C LEU A 118 9.28 0.66 16.73
N TYR A 119 9.16 -0.24 17.70
CA TYR A 119 9.17 0.07 19.13
C TYR A 119 10.33 -0.67 19.79
N PRO A 120 10.92 -0.16 20.89
CA PRO A 120 12.05 -0.79 21.53
C PRO A 120 11.81 -2.28 21.79
N GLY A 121 12.58 -3.15 21.12
CA GLY A 121 12.48 -4.59 21.21
C GLY A 121 11.32 -5.24 20.44
N PHE A 122 10.63 -4.50 19.56
CA PHE A 122 9.52 -5.03 18.75
C PHE A 122 9.61 -4.59 17.31
N ASP A 123 9.44 -5.55 16.42
CA ASP A 123 9.18 -5.30 15.00
C ASP A 123 7.67 -5.25 14.76
N LEU A 124 7.24 -4.51 13.74
CA LEU A 124 5.87 -4.58 13.22
C LEU A 124 5.89 -5.25 11.84
N GLU A 125 5.17 -6.34 11.70
CA GLU A 125 4.90 -6.98 10.42
C GLU A 125 3.52 -6.61 9.92
N ILE A 126 3.44 -6.26 8.65
CA ILE A 126 2.19 -6.01 7.93
C ILE A 126 2.18 -6.93 6.72
N THR A 127 1.20 -7.82 6.66
CA THR A 127 1.01 -8.79 5.56
C THR A 127 -0.35 -8.62 4.93
N ALA A 128 -0.48 -9.04 3.66
CA ALA A 128 -1.74 -9.07 2.94
C ALA A 128 -1.84 -10.38 2.16
N ASP A 129 -2.83 -11.19 2.49
CA ASP A 129 -3.16 -12.43 1.80
C ASP A 129 -4.65 -12.51 1.51
N GLY A 130 -5.00 -12.85 0.25
CA GLY A 130 -6.40 -12.96 -0.16
C GLY A 130 -7.26 -11.71 0.06
N GLY A 131 -6.64 -10.51 0.10
CA GLY A 131 -7.32 -9.24 0.41
C GLY A 131 -7.49 -8.96 1.89
N GLN A 132 -7.02 -9.84 2.76
CA GLN A 132 -7.03 -9.62 4.21
C GLN A 132 -5.68 -9.06 4.66
N TRP A 133 -5.75 -8.04 5.53
CA TRP A 133 -4.58 -7.42 6.12
C TRP A 133 -4.39 -7.92 7.55
N ALA A 134 -3.15 -8.30 7.86
CA ALA A 134 -2.77 -8.69 9.22
C ALA A 134 -1.61 -7.83 9.71
N TRP A 135 -1.71 -7.34 10.94
CA TRP A 135 -0.70 -6.57 11.63
C TRP A 135 -0.24 -7.36 12.84
N ARG A 136 1.04 -7.61 12.94
CA ARG A 136 1.61 -8.43 14.00
C ARG A 136 2.83 -7.75 14.62
N LEU A 137 2.83 -7.58 15.94
CA LEU A 137 4.02 -7.22 16.68
C LEU A 137 4.84 -8.47 16.98
N VAL A 138 6.10 -8.42 16.61
CA VAL A 138 7.06 -9.52 16.80
C VAL A 138 8.10 -9.08 17.82
N PRO A 139 8.16 -9.73 19.01
CA PRO A 139 9.17 -9.41 20.02
C PRO A 139 10.54 -9.89 19.55
N ARG A 140 11.56 -9.07 19.77
CA ARG A 140 12.97 -9.39 19.48
C ARG A 140 13.72 -9.96 20.71
N GLY A 141 13.00 -10.16 21.82
CA GLY A 141 13.55 -10.65 23.06
C GLY A 141 12.55 -10.53 24.20
N VAL A 142 13.04 -10.52 25.44
CA VAL A 142 12.21 -10.27 26.62
C VAL A 142 12.06 -8.76 26.79
N ALA A 143 10.97 -8.21 26.30
CA ALA A 143 10.64 -6.80 26.44
C ALA A 143 9.23 -6.61 27.00
N ALA A 144 9.02 -5.53 27.74
CA ALA A 144 7.67 -5.14 28.16
C ALA A 144 6.84 -4.79 26.92
N ARG A 145 5.57 -5.19 26.89
CA ARG A 145 4.68 -4.88 25.76
C ARG A 145 4.58 -3.37 25.58
N PRO A 146 4.86 -2.85 24.36
CA PRO A 146 4.72 -1.43 24.11
C PRO A 146 3.24 -1.06 24.08
N GLN A 147 2.93 0.17 24.46
CA GLN A 147 1.65 0.78 24.15
C GLN A 147 1.73 1.29 22.71
N ILE A 148 0.91 0.71 21.82
CA ILE A 148 0.82 1.13 20.43
C ILE A 148 -0.28 2.17 20.32
N SER A 149 0.03 3.31 19.74
CA SER A 149 -0.94 4.34 19.40
C SER A 149 -0.78 4.72 17.94
N LEU A 150 -1.87 4.68 17.21
CA LEU A 150 -1.96 5.14 15.82
C LEU A 150 -2.62 6.52 15.80
N ARG A 151 -2.02 7.44 15.08
CA ARG A 151 -2.61 8.72 14.73
C ARG A 151 -3.03 8.68 13.28
N ILE A 152 -4.29 9.01 13.02
CA ILE A 152 -4.87 9.08 11.68
C ILE A 152 -5.17 10.54 11.39
N GLU A 153 -4.68 11.02 10.24
CA GLU A 153 -4.87 12.38 9.75
C GLU A 153 -5.40 12.34 8.32
N GLY A 154 -6.13 13.40 7.89
CA GLY A 154 -6.67 13.49 6.54
C GLY A 154 -8.05 12.83 6.35
N ALA A 155 -8.71 12.41 7.42
CA ALA A 155 -10.07 11.85 7.39
C ALA A 155 -11.16 12.94 7.53
N ASP A 156 -10.92 14.13 7.01
CA ASP A 156 -11.93 15.18 6.98
C ASP A 156 -13.03 14.78 5.99
N ALA A 157 -14.17 14.40 6.54
CA ALA A 157 -15.39 14.09 5.82
C ALA A 157 -16.25 15.35 5.64
#